data_360f3bbf2aba50994b8455307b4a1252
#
_entry.id   360f3bbf2aba50994b8455307b4a1252
#
_cell.length_a   1.000
_cell.length_b   1.000
_cell.length_c   1.000
_cell.angle_alpha   90.00
_cell.angle_beta   90.00
_cell.angle_gamma   90.00
#
_symmetry.space_group_name_H-M   'P 1'
#
loop_
_entity.id
_entity.type
_entity.pdbx_description
1 polymer ?
#
loop_
_entity_poly.entity_id
_entity_poly.type
_entity_poly.pdbx_seq_one_letter_code
_entity_poly.pdbx_strand_id
1 'polypeptide(L)'
;KNLPMQAKSFAVGVRAEHPQKMINASQYGAESVPGLPAAPYKVTAKLENGRGVYSFCMCPGGYVVNSSSTENHTVVNGMSYHDRNSKNANSAIIVSVSPKDFGADDALAGVRYQEKLETENYKRGNGLIPQQLFGDFCDDRLTTAYGDFSSCTKGNTVFAKLNGLMNADMEQSFKLGMEHFGHLIHGFDRKDAILSGMETRTSSPLRIKRDESFESNISGVYPCGEGAGYAGGITSAAIDGIKVAEAIIKKYRPDFK
;
A
#
# COMPACT_ATOMS: atom_id res chain seq x y z
N LYS A 1 7.60 -29.38 -13.85
CA LYS A 1 6.91 -28.44 -14.76
C LYS A 1 6.91 -27.08 -14.10
N ASN A 2 7.33 -26.02 -14.81
CA ASN A 2 7.35 -24.66 -14.31
C ASN A 2 6.02 -23.97 -14.62
N LEU A 3 5.49 -23.19 -13.67
CA LEU A 3 4.37 -22.30 -13.91
C LEU A 3 4.84 -21.10 -14.74
N PRO A 4 4.23 -20.82 -15.90
CA PRO A 4 4.55 -19.63 -16.67
C PRO A 4 4.08 -18.38 -15.94
N MET A 5 5.00 -17.42 -15.74
CA MET A 5 4.77 -16.17 -15.05
C MET A 5 5.23 -15.00 -15.91
N GLN A 6 4.69 -13.82 -15.64
CA GLN A 6 5.14 -12.56 -16.26
C GLN A 6 5.21 -11.46 -15.22
N ALA A 7 6.18 -10.55 -15.36
CA ALA A 7 6.26 -9.35 -14.56
C ALA A 7 5.02 -8.47 -14.78
N LYS A 8 4.57 -7.80 -13.74
CA LYS A 8 3.38 -6.96 -13.74
C LYS A 8 3.69 -5.66 -13.02
N SER A 9 3.10 -4.56 -13.47
CA SER A 9 3.11 -3.29 -12.73
C SER A 9 2.38 -3.44 -11.40
N PHE A 10 2.88 -2.75 -10.39
CA PHE A 10 2.32 -2.67 -9.04
C PHE A 10 2.55 -1.27 -8.48
N ALA A 11 2.50 -1.06 -7.18
CA ALA A 11 2.82 0.22 -6.57
C ALA A 11 3.53 0.00 -5.23
N VAL A 12 4.37 0.94 -4.86
CA VAL A 12 5.04 0.97 -3.56
C VAL A 12 5.00 2.38 -2.99
N GLY A 13 5.12 2.51 -1.69
CA GLY A 13 5.16 3.80 -1.04
C GLY A 13 5.36 3.69 0.46
N VAL A 14 4.82 4.64 1.17
CA VAL A 14 4.86 4.72 2.63
C VAL A 14 3.46 4.88 3.18
N ARG A 15 3.26 4.52 4.44
CA ARG A 15 1.98 4.72 5.11
C ARG A 15 1.98 6.09 5.79
N ALA A 16 0.99 6.92 5.45
CA ALA A 16 0.82 8.25 6.00
C ALA A 16 -0.27 8.25 7.07
N GLU A 17 0.04 8.81 8.25
CA GLU A 17 -0.92 9.08 9.33
C GLU A 17 -1.31 10.55 9.36
N HIS A 18 -2.61 10.79 9.63
CA HIS A 18 -3.20 12.10 9.84
C HIS A 18 -4.15 12.06 11.04
N PRO A 19 -4.37 13.15 11.76
CA PRO A 19 -5.42 13.20 12.79
C PRO A 19 -6.78 12.83 12.19
N GLN A 20 -7.49 11.86 12.78
CA GLN A 20 -8.81 11.45 12.28
C GLN A 20 -9.80 12.62 12.30
N LYS A 21 -9.70 13.51 13.30
CA LYS A 21 -10.54 14.72 13.39
C LYS A 21 -10.39 15.64 12.18
N MET A 22 -9.17 15.81 11.67
CA MET A 22 -8.90 16.59 10.46
C MET A 22 -9.59 15.96 9.23
N ILE A 23 -9.51 14.63 9.10
CA ILE A 23 -10.19 13.90 8.02
C ILE A 23 -11.72 14.06 8.16
N ASN A 24 -12.26 13.91 9.37
CA ASN A 24 -13.69 14.12 9.63
C ASN A 24 -14.12 15.54 9.22
N ALA A 25 -13.37 16.57 9.65
CA ALA A 25 -13.68 17.96 9.34
C ALA A 25 -13.70 18.21 7.82
N SER A 26 -12.76 17.62 7.08
CA SER A 26 -12.72 17.72 5.62
C SER A 26 -13.88 16.99 4.93
N GLN A 27 -14.28 15.82 5.44
CA GLN A 27 -15.30 14.97 4.79
C GLN A 27 -16.74 15.30 5.24
N TYR A 28 -16.91 15.70 6.51
CA TYR A 28 -18.22 15.91 7.13
C TYR A 28 -18.50 17.38 7.49
N GLY A 29 -17.51 18.27 7.32
CA GLY A 29 -17.62 19.66 7.74
C GLY A 29 -17.43 19.90 9.24
N ALA A 30 -17.18 18.84 10.04
CA ALA A 30 -16.93 18.94 11.48
C ALA A 30 -16.03 17.80 11.96
N GLU A 31 -15.26 18.06 13.03
CA GLU A 31 -14.34 17.06 13.62
C GLU A 31 -15.06 15.82 14.18
N SER A 32 -16.30 15.97 14.59
CA SER A 32 -17.16 14.91 15.09
C SER A 32 -18.60 15.19 14.72
N VAL A 33 -19.30 14.20 14.18
CA VAL A 33 -20.72 14.29 13.85
C VAL A 33 -21.44 13.11 14.53
N PRO A 34 -22.41 13.37 15.42
CA PRO A 34 -23.16 12.31 16.09
C PRO A 34 -23.77 11.32 15.08
N GLY A 35 -23.58 10.04 15.31
CA GLY A 35 -24.13 8.98 14.45
C GLY A 35 -23.32 8.67 13.19
N LEU A 36 -22.28 9.43 12.84
CA LEU A 36 -21.39 9.10 11.76
C LEU A 36 -20.11 8.39 12.26
N PRO A 37 -19.64 7.38 11.55
CA PRO A 37 -18.37 6.72 11.88
C PRO A 37 -17.18 7.63 11.55
N ALA A 38 -15.97 7.22 11.95
CA ALA A 38 -14.73 7.85 11.49
C ALA A 38 -14.70 7.92 9.96
N ALA A 39 -14.48 9.13 9.41
CA ALA A 39 -14.55 9.38 7.97
C ALA A 39 -13.48 8.62 7.19
N PRO A 40 -13.85 7.87 6.16
CA PRO A 40 -12.90 7.31 5.21
C PRO A 40 -12.57 8.32 4.11
N TYR A 41 -11.49 8.05 3.36
CA TYR A 41 -11.18 8.76 2.12
C TYR A 41 -10.58 7.83 1.07
N LYS A 42 -10.63 8.27 -0.18
CA LYS A 42 -9.91 7.69 -1.30
C LYS A 42 -9.45 8.82 -2.20
N VAL A 43 -8.15 8.96 -2.38
CA VAL A 43 -7.53 9.99 -3.22
C VAL A 43 -6.63 9.37 -4.27
N THR A 44 -6.57 10.01 -5.44
CA THR A 44 -5.77 9.55 -6.56
C THR A 44 -5.33 10.75 -7.39
N ALA A 45 -4.11 10.72 -7.90
CA ALA A 45 -3.56 11.68 -8.82
C ALA A 45 -2.88 10.96 -9.98
N LYS A 46 -3.06 11.49 -11.18
CA LYS A 46 -2.28 11.10 -12.36
C LYS A 46 -1.36 12.28 -12.70
N LEU A 47 -0.07 12.06 -12.57
CA LEU A 47 0.93 13.11 -12.77
C LEU A 47 1.34 13.24 -14.25
N GLU A 48 1.93 14.37 -14.60
CA GLU A 48 2.38 14.66 -15.97
C GLU A 48 3.44 13.69 -16.49
N ASN A 49 4.30 13.18 -15.59
CA ASN A 49 5.28 12.12 -15.91
C ASN A 49 4.66 10.74 -16.16
N GLY A 50 3.32 10.63 -16.13
CA GLY A 50 2.56 9.42 -16.37
C GLY A 50 2.41 8.50 -15.15
N ARG A 51 3.04 8.81 -14.00
CA ARG A 51 2.87 8.03 -12.77
C ARG A 51 1.51 8.30 -12.12
N GLY A 52 0.93 7.24 -11.58
CA GLY A 52 -0.21 7.34 -10.67
C GLY A 52 0.29 7.39 -9.22
N VAL A 53 -0.30 8.29 -8.42
CA VAL A 53 -0.15 8.32 -6.97
C VAL A 53 -1.54 8.18 -6.37
N TYR A 54 -1.70 7.30 -5.37
CA TYR A 54 -3.03 7.05 -4.81
C TYR A 54 -2.98 6.50 -3.38
N SER A 55 -4.06 6.75 -2.64
CA SER A 55 -4.27 6.12 -1.35
C SER A 55 -4.69 4.66 -1.53
N PHE A 56 -4.16 3.77 -0.69
CA PHE A 56 -4.49 2.36 -0.70
C PHE A 56 -4.73 1.85 0.74
N CYS A 57 -5.68 0.93 0.89
CA CYS A 57 -6.04 0.33 2.19
C CYS A 57 -6.14 1.37 3.32
N MET A 58 -6.99 2.41 3.10
CA MET A 58 -7.26 3.44 4.10
C MET A 58 -7.93 2.84 5.32
N CYS A 59 -7.41 3.18 6.50
CA CYS A 59 -7.85 2.72 7.81
C CYS A 59 -8.34 3.91 8.65
N PRO A 60 -9.66 4.21 8.65
CA PRO A 60 -10.21 5.26 9.50
C PRO A 60 -10.13 4.88 10.97
N GLY A 61 -9.75 5.82 11.84
CA GLY A 61 -9.55 5.58 13.27
C GLY A 61 -8.67 4.35 13.50
N GLY A 62 -7.57 4.24 12.77
CA GLY A 62 -6.77 3.03 12.67
C GLY A 62 -5.34 3.18 13.18
N TYR A 63 -4.56 2.17 12.92
CA TYR A 63 -3.18 2.01 13.36
C TYR A 63 -2.32 1.59 12.19
N VAL A 64 -1.09 2.09 12.13
CA VAL A 64 -0.03 1.47 11.32
C VAL A 64 0.48 0.25 12.07
N VAL A 65 0.74 -0.83 11.36
CA VAL A 65 1.20 -2.09 11.96
C VAL A 65 2.43 -2.62 11.23
N ASN A 66 3.32 -3.28 11.96
CA ASN A 66 4.36 -4.10 11.36
C ASN A 66 3.70 -5.34 10.72
N SER A 67 3.92 -5.54 9.43
CA SER A 67 3.42 -6.70 8.68
C SER A 67 4.55 -7.53 8.06
N SER A 68 5.76 -7.39 8.60
CA SER A 68 6.93 -8.14 8.15
C SER A 68 6.74 -9.63 8.37
N SER A 69 7.02 -10.44 7.36
CA SER A 69 6.93 -11.90 7.39
C SER A 69 8.23 -12.59 6.98
N THR A 70 9.25 -11.81 6.67
CA THR A 70 10.56 -12.29 6.21
C THR A 70 11.64 -11.71 7.13
N GLU A 71 12.60 -12.53 7.49
CA GLU A 71 13.73 -12.11 8.33
C GLU A 71 14.52 -10.97 7.69
N ASN A 72 14.95 -10.00 8.50
CA ASN A 72 15.69 -8.81 8.06
C ASN A 72 14.97 -7.93 7.02
N HIS A 73 13.63 -7.99 7.00
CA HIS A 73 12.78 -7.14 6.18
C HIS A 73 11.83 -6.35 7.07
N THR A 74 11.56 -5.09 6.74
CA THR A 74 10.54 -4.28 7.42
C THR A 74 9.51 -3.82 6.41
N VAL A 75 8.26 -4.20 6.66
CA VAL A 75 7.07 -3.82 5.87
C VAL A 75 5.99 -3.34 6.81
N VAL A 76 5.30 -2.28 6.44
CA VAL A 76 4.15 -1.79 7.17
C VAL A 76 2.85 -2.04 6.43
N ASN A 77 1.77 -2.10 7.19
CA ASN A 77 0.40 -2.08 6.69
C ASN A 77 -0.47 -1.28 7.68
N GLY A 78 -1.75 -1.19 7.46
CA GLY A 78 -2.68 -0.55 8.37
C GLY A 78 -3.82 -1.46 8.78
N MET A 79 -4.41 -1.16 9.94
CA MET A 79 -5.61 -1.81 10.43
C MET A 79 -6.49 -0.84 11.19
N SER A 80 -7.78 -1.08 11.19
CA SER A 80 -8.72 -0.48 12.14
C SER A 80 -9.40 -1.58 12.94
N TYR A 81 -9.62 -1.34 14.22
CA TYR A 81 -10.58 -2.15 14.97
C TYR A 81 -12.01 -1.84 14.50
N HIS A 82 -12.96 -2.67 14.87
CA HIS A 82 -14.36 -2.49 14.52
C HIS A 82 -14.88 -1.09 14.85
N ASP A 83 -14.54 -0.55 16.03
CA ASP A 83 -15.01 0.73 16.51
C ASP A 83 -14.38 1.94 15.83
N ARG A 84 -13.27 1.76 15.10
CA ARG A 84 -12.55 2.81 14.36
C ARG A 84 -12.28 4.06 15.20
N ASN A 85 -11.84 3.87 16.44
CA ASN A 85 -11.75 4.92 17.47
C ASN A 85 -10.33 5.37 17.82
N SER A 86 -9.33 5.00 17.00
CA SER A 86 -7.98 5.55 17.13
C SER A 86 -7.97 7.04 16.79
N LYS A 87 -6.99 7.76 17.34
CA LYS A 87 -6.83 9.20 17.11
C LYS A 87 -6.47 9.54 15.67
N ASN A 88 -5.82 8.62 14.95
CA ASN A 88 -5.34 8.85 13.60
C ASN A 88 -6.11 8.01 12.57
N ALA A 89 -6.27 8.59 11.39
CA ALA A 89 -6.51 7.88 10.14
C ALA A 89 -5.17 7.55 9.49
N ASN A 90 -5.07 6.46 8.75
CA ASN A 90 -3.89 6.20 7.94
C ASN A 90 -4.24 5.53 6.62
N SER A 91 -3.39 5.70 5.62
CA SER A 91 -3.42 4.94 4.37
C SER A 91 -2.02 4.81 3.80
N ALA A 92 -1.77 3.78 3.03
CA ALA A 92 -0.62 3.79 2.13
C ALA A 92 -0.81 4.89 1.08
N ILE A 93 0.22 5.68 0.86
CA ILE A 93 0.33 6.59 -0.28
C ILE A 93 1.39 5.98 -1.19
N ILE A 94 0.94 5.48 -2.31
CA ILE A 94 1.72 4.61 -3.18
C ILE A 94 1.85 5.19 -4.58
N VAL A 95 3.04 4.99 -5.15
CA VAL A 95 3.43 5.42 -6.49
C VAL A 95 3.48 4.20 -7.40
N SER A 96 2.94 4.31 -8.60
CA SER A 96 2.96 3.22 -9.58
C SER A 96 4.38 2.87 -10.00
N VAL A 97 4.66 1.56 -10.07
CA VAL A 97 5.93 0.95 -10.48
C VAL A 97 5.66 0.02 -11.66
N SER A 98 6.51 0.11 -12.65
CA SER A 98 6.43 -0.69 -13.87
C SER A 98 7.69 -1.55 -14.06
N PRO A 99 7.67 -2.54 -14.96
CA PRO A 99 8.86 -3.29 -15.33
C PRO A 99 10.07 -2.46 -15.71
N LYS A 100 9.87 -1.23 -16.18
CA LYS A 100 10.97 -0.30 -16.50
C LYS A 100 11.74 0.16 -15.25
N ASP A 101 11.08 0.18 -14.09
CA ASP A 101 11.67 0.66 -12.83
C ASP A 101 12.55 -0.41 -12.15
N PHE A 102 12.30 -1.69 -12.40
CA PHE A 102 12.98 -2.81 -11.73
C PHE A 102 13.72 -3.78 -12.68
N GLY A 103 13.75 -3.48 -14.00
CA GLY A 103 14.43 -4.31 -14.98
C GLY A 103 13.75 -5.66 -15.18
N ALA A 104 12.82 -5.77 -16.14
CA ALA A 104 11.97 -6.94 -16.30
C ALA A 104 12.55 -7.98 -17.23
N ASP A 105 13.74 -8.48 -16.96
CA ASP A 105 14.33 -9.60 -17.71
C ASP A 105 13.69 -10.94 -17.35
N ASP A 106 13.05 -11.01 -16.17
CA ASP A 106 12.31 -12.19 -15.72
C ASP A 106 11.07 -11.83 -14.88
N ALA A 107 10.20 -12.80 -14.68
CA ALA A 107 8.92 -12.62 -13.97
C ALA A 107 9.07 -12.27 -12.49
N LEU A 108 10.21 -12.59 -11.85
CA LEU A 108 10.47 -12.37 -10.43
C LEU A 108 11.22 -11.05 -10.15
N ALA A 109 11.55 -10.27 -11.18
CA ALA A 109 12.27 -9.01 -10.99
C ALA A 109 11.55 -8.05 -10.05
N GLY A 110 10.22 -7.97 -10.14
CA GLY A 110 9.40 -7.16 -9.23
C GLY A 110 9.41 -7.67 -7.77
N VAL A 111 9.50 -8.97 -7.55
CA VAL A 111 9.65 -9.57 -6.21
C VAL A 111 10.99 -9.14 -5.61
N ARG A 112 12.09 -9.29 -6.35
CA ARG A 112 13.42 -8.84 -5.87
C ARG A 112 13.48 -7.34 -5.61
N TYR A 113 12.74 -6.55 -6.39
CA TYR A 113 12.62 -5.11 -6.14
C TYR A 113 11.92 -4.81 -4.80
N GLN A 114 10.82 -5.51 -4.48
CA GLN A 114 10.16 -5.42 -3.17
C GLN A 114 11.11 -5.82 -2.05
N GLU A 115 11.77 -6.97 -2.15
CA GLU A 115 12.73 -7.47 -1.16
C GLU A 115 13.88 -6.48 -0.91
N LYS A 116 14.39 -5.84 -1.97
CA LYS A 116 15.41 -4.79 -1.85
C LYS A 116 14.91 -3.60 -1.02
N LEU A 117 13.71 -3.09 -1.32
CA LEU A 117 13.13 -1.98 -0.56
C LEU A 117 12.89 -2.35 0.91
N GLU A 118 12.38 -3.54 1.17
CA GLU A 118 12.10 -4.06 2.50
C GLU A 118 13.38 -4.25 3.33
N THR A 119 14.44 -4.76 2.70
CA THR A 119 15.77 -4.91 3.33
C THR A 119 16.39 -3.55 3.66
N GLU A 120 16.32 -2.60 2.73
CA GLU A 120 16.85 -1.24 2.98
C GLU A 120 16.04 -0.53 4.08
N ASN A 121 14.72 -0.72 4.10
CA ASN A 121 13.85 -0.22 5.15
C ASN A 121 14.23 -0.80 6.53
N TYR A 122 14.48 -2.11 6.60
CA TYR A 122 14.96 -2.79 7.82
C TYR A 122 16.28 -2.20 8.33
N LYS A 123 17.27 -2.02 7.43
CA LYS A 123 18.57 -1.44 7.78
C LYS A 123 18.44 -0.03 8.35
N ARG A 124 17.60 0.82 7.72
CA ARG A 124 17.37 2.21 8.16
C ARG A 124 16.72 2.29 9.53
N GLY A 125 15.78 1.42 9.79
CA GLY A 125 15.11 1.31 11.07
C GLY A 125 15.89 0.51 12.12
N ASN A 126 17.02 -0.10 11.76
CA ASN A 126 17.73 -1.06 12.62
C ASN A 126 16.77 -2.12 13.19
N GLY A 127 15.91 -2.66 12.33
CA GLY A 127 14.87 -3.64 12.67
C GLY A 127 13.56 -3.05 13.20
N LEU A 128 13.51 -1.74 13.47
CA LEU A 128 12.30 -1.03 13.87
C LEU A 128 11.59 -0.42 12.64
N ILE A 129 10.38 0.10 12.84
CA ILE A 129 9.66 0.83 11.79
C ILE A 129 10.25 2.24 11.68
N PRO A 130 10.90 2.60 10.55
CA PRO A 130 11.41 3.96 10.37
C PRO A 130 10.24 4.92 10.13
N GLN A 131 10.30 6.09 10.78
CA GLN A 131 9.33 7.16 10.63
C GLN A 131 10.00 8.49 10.30
N GLN A 132 9.34 9.29 9.48
CA GLN A 132 9.76 10.64 9.11
C GLN A 132 8.53 11.53 8.94
N LEU A 133 8.61 12.79 9.32
CA LEU A 133 7.55 13.76 9.02
C LEU A 133 7.60 14.16 7.54
N PHE A 134 6.44 14.41 6.94
CA PHE A 134 6.36 14.76 5.51
C PHE A 134 7.17 16.02 5.17
N GLY A 135 7.15 17.06 6.01
CA GLY A 135 7.95 18.27 5.80
C GLY A 135 9.45 17.96 5.81
N ASP A 136 9.91 17.13 6.75
CA ASP A 136 11.32 16.70 6.81
C ASP A 136 11.71 15.81 5.63
N PHE A 137 10.77 14.97 5.16
CA PHE A 137 10.96 14.19 3.93
C PHE A 137 11.09 15.11 2.70
N CYS A 138 10.28 16.16 2.61
CA CYS A 138 10.40 17.15 1.52
C CYS A 138 11.76 17.86 1.52
N ASP A 139 12.24 18.23 2.70
CA ASP A 139 13.48 18.97 2.92
C ASP A 139 14.73 18.06 3.03
N ASP A 140 14.57 16.75 2.86
CA ASP A 140 15.64 15.74 3.03
C ASP A 140 16.32 15.81 4.41
N ARG A 141 15.55 16.05 5.48
CA ARG A 141 16.04 16.16 6.88
C ARG A 141 15.61 14.97 7.73
N LEU A 142 16.38 14.67 8.76
CA LEU A 142 15.98 13.71 9.78
C LEU A 142 14.95 14.34 10.72
N THR A 143 13.84 13.65 10.95
CA THR A 143 12.88 14.01 12.00
C THR A 143 13.47 13.71 13.38
N THR A 144 13.27 14.59 14.33
CA THR A 144 13.75 14.45 15.71
C THR A 144 12.64 14.42 16.75
N ALA A 145 11.43 14.88 16.38
CA ALA A 145 10.25 14.89 17.24
C ALA A 145 8.96 14.90 16.38
N TYR A 146 7.87 14.44 16.94
CA TYR A 146 6.55 14.63 16.32
C TYR A 146 6.12 16.09 16.36
N GLY A 147 5.20 16.48 15.48
CA GLY A 147 4.55 17.78 15.46
C GLY A 147 3.35 17.85 16.41
N ASP A 148 2.21 18.34 15.91
CA ASP A 148 0.99 18.55 16.71
C ASP A 148 0.32 17.25 17.16
N PHE A 149 0.69 16.12 16.59
CA PHE A 149 0.13 14.82 16.95
C PHE A 149 1.20 13.72 16.91
N SER A 150 0.94 12.62 17.60
CA SER A 150 1.84 11.47 17.70
C SER A 150 1.32 10.31 16.88
N SER A 151 2.22 9.41 16.50
CA SER A 151 1.88 8.18 15.76
C SER A 151 0.99 7.24 16.59
N CYS A 152 0.08 6.57 15.90
CA CYS A 152 -0.69 5.44 16.40
C CYS A 152 -0.14 4.10 15.90
N THR A 153 1.13 4.04 15.55
CA THR A 153 1.77 2.80 15.08
C THR A 153 1.83 1.75 16.20
N LYS A 154 1.42 0.54 15.88
CA LYS A 154 1.61 -0.65 16.74
C LYS A 154 2.91 -1.34 16.35
N GLY A 155 3.85 -1.31 17.26
CA GLY A 155 5.22 -1.79 17.08
C GLY A 155 6.24 -0.71 17.45
N ASN A 156 7.49 -1.10 17.55
CA ASN A 156 8.56 -0.17 17.86
C ASN A 156 8.94 0.65 16.63
N THR A 157 9.04 1.96 16.81
CA THR A 157 9.38 2.92 15.75
C THR A 157 10.70 3.62 16.06
N VAL A 158 11.32 4.19 15.04
CA VAL A 158 12.51 5.03 15.15
C VAL A 158 12.43 6.14 14.11
N PHE A 159 12.86 7.34 14.45
CA PHE A 159 13.04 8.39 13.47
C PHE A 159 14.24 8.07 12.57
N ALA A 160 13.97 7.91 11.29
CA ALA A 160 14.97 7.67 10.26
C ALA A 160 14.51 8.24 8.92
N LYS A 161 15.46 8.62 8.06
CA LYS A 161 15.16 9.16 6.75
C LYS A 161 14.57 8.07 5.86
N LEU A 162 13.43 8.35 5.24
CA LEU A 162 12.80 7.52 4.20
C LEU A 162 13.27 7.89 2.79
N ASN A 163 13.92 9.07 2.64
CA ASN A 163 14.50 9.51 1.38
C ASN A 163 15.54 8.50 0.85
N GLY A 164 15.55 8.26 -0.46
CA GLY A 164 16.45 7.32 -1.13
C GLY A 164 16.03 5.85 -1.00
N LEU A 165 14.88 5.53 -0.38
CA LEU A 165 14.26 4.21 -0.48
C LEU A 165 13.64 4.00 -1.86
N MET A 166 12.91 4.97 -2.34
CA MET A 166 12.43 5.03 -3.73
C MET A 166 13.46 5.77 -4.60
N ASN A 167 13.39 5.61 -5.90
CA ASN A 167 14.20 6.44 -6.79
C ASN A 167 13.70 7.89 -6.83
N ALA A 168 14.53 8.82 -7.29
CA ALA A 168 14.25 10.27 -7.26
C ALA A 168 12.94 10.64 -7.98
N ASP A 169 12.62 10.01 -9.10
CA ASP A 169 11.39 10.25 -9.85
C ASP A 169 10.14 9.80 -9.07
N MET A 170 10.24 8.68 -8.38
CA MET A 170 9.15 8.20 -7.52
C MET A 170 8.98 9.07 -6.27
N GLU A 171 10.06 9.51 -5.64
CA GLU A 171 10.00 10.43 -4.49
C GLU A 171 9.38 11.78 -4.89
N GLN A 172 9.79 12.32 -6.03
CA GLN A 172 9.18 13.55 -6.56
C GLN A 172 7.69 13.34 -6.85
N SER A 173 7.33 12.20 -7.45
CA SER A 173 5.93 11.85 -7.71
C SER A 173 5.14 11.73 -6.41
N PHE A 174 5.71 11.12 -5.37
CA PHE A 174 5.09 11.03 -4.05
C PHE A 174 4.82 12.43 -3.45
N LYS A 175 5.81 13.34 -3.48
CA LYS A 175 5.67 14.72 -2.98
C LYS A 175 4.55 15.46 -3.71
N LEU A 176 4.56 15.45 -5.04
CA LEU A 176 3.52 16.07 -5.87
C LEU A 176 2.13 15.45 -5.62
N GLY A 177 2.08 14.13 -5.40
CA GLY A 177 0.84 13.44 -5.04
C GLY A 177 0.28 13.91 -3.70
N MET A 178 1.13 14.03 -2.66
CA MET A 178 0.73 14.54 -1.35
C MET A 178 0.21 15.97 -1.44
N GLU A 179 0.90 16.86 -2.16
CA GLU A 179 0.47 18.25 -2.41
C GLU A 179 -0.89 18.28 -3.13
N HIS A 180 -1.06 17.48 -4.18
CA HIS A 180 -2.34 17.36 -4.87
C HIS A 180 -3.47 16.92 -3.93
N PHE A 181 -3.19 15.97 -3.02
CA PHE A 181 -4.18 15.50 -2.05
C PHE A 181 -4.51 16.56 -0.99
N GLY A 182 -3.59 17.49 -0.69
CA GLY A 182 -3.84 18.65 0.15
C GLY A 182 -4.93 19.57 -0.42
N HIS A 183 -5.09 19.64 -1.74
CA HIS A 183 -6.19 20.36 -2.40
C HIS A 183 -7.53 19.62 -2.31
N LEU A 184 -7.53 18.30 -2.16
CA LEU A 184 -8.74 17.47 -2.06
C LEU A 184 -9.22 17.31 -0.60
N ILE A 185 -8.26 17.20 0.32
CA ILE A 185 -8.50 17.01 1.75
C ILE A 185 -7.65 18.02 2.48
N HIS A 186 -8.27 19.07 3.03
CA HIS A 186 -7.54 20.16 3.67
C HIS A 186 -6.59 19.66 4.76
N GLY A 187 -5.31 19.99 4.63
CA GLY A 187 -4.25 19.58 5.53
C GLY A 187 -3.70 18.16 5.29
N PHE A 188 -4.02 17.51 4.18
CA PHE A 188 -3.44 16.20 3.87
C PHE A 188 -1.92 16.28 3.65
N ASP A 189 -1.43 17.38 3.09
CA ASP A 189 -0.02 17.70 2.83
C ASP A 189 0.65 18.43 4.01
N ARG A 190 0.03 18.39 5.21
CA ARG A 190 0.60 19.03 6.41
C ARG A 190 2.02 18.52 6.67
N LYS A 191 2.90 19.45 7.09
CA LYS A 191 4.34 19.14 7.26
C LYS A 191 4.61 18.09 8.33
N ASP A 192 3.75 17.96 9.33
CA ASP A 192 3.84 16.98 10.40
C ASP A 192 3.02 15.71 10.15
N ALA A 193 2.49 15.48 8.93
CA ALA A 193 1.97 14.16 8.56
C ALA A 193 3.07 13.11 8.76
N ILE A 194 2.73 12.01 9.45
CA ILE A 194 3.72 11.01 9.85
C ILE A 194 3.80 9.94 8.76
N LEU A 195 4.97 9.80 8.16
CA LEU A 195 5.27 8.76 7.18
C LEU A 195 5.94 7.60 7.88
N SER A 196 5.40 6.40 7.73
CA SER A 196 6.00 5.15 8.22
C SER A 196 6.51 4.33 7.06
N GLY A 197 7.73 3.84 7.20
CA GLY A 197 8.48 3.16 6.14
C GLY A 197 7.82 1.91 5.65
N MET A 198 8.27 1.41 4.59
CA MET A 198 7.75 1.01 3.28
C MET A 198 6.54 0.10 3.33
N GLU A 199 5.56 0.46 2.52
CA GLU A 199 4.48 -0.45 2.10
C GLU A 199 4.74 -0.89 0.66
N THR A 200 5.20 -2.12 0.49
CA THR A 200 5.65 -2.68 -0.79
C THR A 200 4.68 -3.72 -1.33
N ARG A 201 3.86 -4.33 -0.46
CA ARG A 201 3.00 -5.47 -0.79
C ARG A 201 1.56 -5.04 -1.04
N THR A 202 1.37 -4.07 -1.93
CA THR A 202 0.06 -3.51 -2.29
C THR A 202 -0.69 -4.38 -3.30
N SER A 203 0.03 -5.04 -4.19
CA SER A 203 -0.48 -6.05 -5.13
C SER A 203 0.67 -6.93 -5.62
N SER A 204 0.36 -8.09 -6.20
CA SER A 204 1.38 -8.98 -6.75
C SER A 204 2.22 -8.30 -7.83
N PRO A 205 3.55 -8.38 -7.79
CA PRO A 205 4.45 -7.85 -8.80
C PRO A 205 4.55 -8.75 -10.05
N LEU A 206 3.87 -9.88 -10.03
CA LEU A 206 3.84 -10.85 -11.13
C LEU A 206 2.42 -11.37 -11.37
N ARG A 207 2.24 -12.02 -12.52
CA ARG A 207 1.02 -12.75 -12.86
C ARG A 207 1.39 -14.18 -13.25
N ILE A 208 0.74 -15.15 -12.61
CA ILE A 208 0.83 -16.57 -13.00
C ILE A 208 -0.18 -16.79 -14.14
N LYS A 209 0.27 -17.25 -15.30
CA LYS A 209 -0.62 -17.42 -16.47
C LYS A 209 -1.62 -18.54 -16.23
N ARG A 210 -2.85 -18.31 -16.67
CA ARG A 210 -3.95 -19.25 -16.71
C ARG A 210 -4.73 -19.08 -18.03
N ASP A 211 -5.43 -20.10 -18.45
CA ASP A 211 -6.27 -20.09 -19.65
C ASP A 211 -7.68 -19.51 -19.37
N GLU A 212 -8.57 -19.61 -20.34
CA GLU A 212 -9.97 -19.15 -20.26
C GLU A 212 -10.80 -19.97 -19.26
N SER A 213 -10.38 -21.20 -18.94
CA SER A 213 -10.97 -22.04 -17.90
C SER A 213 -10.41 -21.77 -16.50
N PHE A 214 -9.57 -20.74 -16.36
CA PHE A 214 -8.85 -20.33 -15.14
C PHE A 214 -7.79 -21.34 -14.68
N GLU A 215 -7.46 -22.36 -15.47
CA GLU A 215 -6.45 -23.35 -15.15
C GLU A 215 -5.09 -22.93 -15.66
N SER A 216 -4.02 -23.28 -14.95
CA SER A 216 -2.66 -23.08 -15.41
C SER A 216 -2.25 -24.18 -16.40
N ASN A 217 -1.01 -24.14 -16.88
CA ASN A 217 -0.43 -25.24 -17.67
C ASN A 217 -0.23 -26.55 -16.87
N ILE A 218 -0.48 -26.52 -15.57
CA ILE A 218 -0.46 -27.69 -14.69
C ILE A 218 -1.91 -28.01 -14.30
N SER A 219 -2.38 -29.19 -14.73
CA SER A 219 -3.75 -29.63 -14.46
C SER A 219 -4.04 -29.65 -12.95
N GLY A 220 -5.20 -29.12 -12.56
CA GLY A 220 -5.65 -28.99 -11.16
C GLY A 220 -5.09 -27.76 -10.43
N VAL A 221 -4.27 -26.92 -11.08
CA VAL A 221 -3.73 -25.69 -10.50
C VAL A 221 -4.42 -24.48 -11.10
N TYR A 222 -5.16 -23.74 -10.25
CA TYR A 222 -6.00 -22.59 -10.62
C TYR A 222 -5.48 -21.31 -9.98
N PRO A 223 -4.57 -20.56 -10.62
CA PRO A 223 -4.09 -19.28 -10.10
C PRO A 223 -5.22 -18.28 -9.97
N CYS A 224 -5.47 -17.71 -8.78
CA CYS A 224 -6.55 -16.75 -8.58
C CYS A 224 -6.21 -15.65 -7.57
N GLY A 225 -7.00 -14.59 -7.60
CA GLY A 225 -6.93 -13.49 -6.65
C GLY A 225 -5.70 -12.60 -6.77
N GLU A 226 -5.34 -11.97 -5.68
CA GLU A 226 -4.26 -10.99 -5.62
C GLU A 226 -2.89 -11.63 -5.81
N GLY A 227 -2.59 -12.68 -5.05
CA GLY A 227 -1.28 -13.34 -5.10
C GLY A 227 -0.89 -13.86 -6.49
N ALA A 228 -1.86 -14.32 -7.26
CA ALA A 228 -1.65 -14.77 -8.64
C ALA A 228 -1.66 -13.62 -9.68
N GLY A 229 -1.87 -12.36 -9.25
CA GLY A 229 -1.79 -11.17 -10.09
C GLY A 229 -3.07 -10.82 -10.86
N TYR A 230 -4.23 -11.36 -10.49
CA TYR A 230 -5.52 -11.10 -11.16
C TYR A 230 -6.40 -10.06 -10.49
N ALA A 231 -6.07 -9.68 -9.27
CA ALA A 231 -6.80 -8.67 -8.51
C ALA A 231 -5.82 -7.80 -7.70
N GLY A 232 -6.25 -6.62 -7.30
CA GLY A 232 -5.45 -5.70 -6.46
C GLY A 232 -6.22 -5.19 -5.24
N GLY A 233 -7.40 -5.75 -4.94
CA GLY A 233 -8.21 -5.35 -3.80
C GLY A 233 -9.09 -6.50 -3.30
N ILE A 234 -9.60 -6.36 -2.07
CA ILE A 234 -10.35 -7.41 -1.36
C ILE A 234 -11.55 -7.92 -2.19
N THR A 235 -12.42 -7.00 -2.63
CA THR A 235 -13.63 -7.37 -3.39
C THR A 235 -13.29 -7.99 -4.74
N SER A 236 -12.31 -7.43 -5.47
CA SER A 236 -11.91 -7.97 -6.78
C SER A 236 -11.26 -9.34 -6.65
N ALA A 237 -10.49 -9.60 -5.59
CA ALA A 237 -9.92 -10.91 -5.30
C ALA A 237 -11.00 -11.94 -4.97
N ALA A 238 -12.01 -11.56 -4.18
CA ALA A 238 -13.16 -12.41 -3.87
C ALA A 238 -13.96 -12.76 -5.13
N ILE A 239 -14.24 -11.79 -6.01
CA ILE A 239 -14.93 -12.02 -7.28
C ILE A 239 -14.15 -12.98 -8.17
N ASP A 240 -12.83 -12.79 -8.28
CA ASP A 240 -11.99 -13.69 -9.08
C ASP A 240 -11.99 -15.11 -8.50
N GLY A 241 -11.91 -15.23 -7.17
CA GLY A 241 -12.01 -16.53 -6.49
C GLY A 241 -13.34 -17.25 -6.73
N ILE A 242 -14.48 -16.52 -6.72
CA ILE A 242 -15.80 -17.08 -7.03
C ILE A 242 -15.83 -17.62 -8.48
N LYS A 243 -15.35 -16.83 -9.45
CA LYS A 243 -15.29 -17.25 -10.86
C LYS A 243 -14.45 -18.52 -11.06
N VAL A 244 -13.32 -18.61 -10.35
CA VAL A 244 -12.47 -19.81 -10.38
C VAL A 244 -13.18 -21.00 -9.75
N ALA A 245 -13.86 -20.81 -8.63
CA ALA A 245 -14.64 -21.87 -7.99
C ALA A 245 -15.77 -22.39 -8.91
N GLU A 246 -16.50 -21.50 -9.58
CA GLU A 246 -17.53 -21.85 -10.57
C GLU A 246 -16.94 -22.66 -11.74
N ALA A 247 -15.77 -22.28 -12.25
CA ALA A 247 -15.09 -23.02 -13.31
C ALA A 247 -14.66 -24.43 -12.86
N ILE A 248 -14.16 -24.57 -11.64
CA ILE A 248 -13.81 -25.87 -11.03
C ILE A 248 -15.05 -26.75 -10.89
N ILE A 249 -16.16 -26.19 -10.37
CA ILE A 249 -17.44 -26.91 -10.23
C ILE A 249 -17.92 -27.39 -11.59
N LYS A 250 -17.95 -26.50 -12.58
CA LYS A 250 -18.36 -26.85 -13.94
C LYS A 250 -17.52 -27.98 -14.57
N LYS A 251 -16.23 -28.02 -14.25
CA LYS A 251 -15.32 -29.05 -14.77
C LYS A 251 -15.51 -30.41 -14.10
N TYR A 252 -15.67 -30.42 -12.77
CA TYR A 252 -15.67 -31.67 -11.99
C TYR A 252 -17.05 -32.14 -11.52
N ARG A 253 -18.06 -31.27 -11.60
CA ARG A 253 -19.48 -31.58 -11.33
C ARG A 253 -20.38 -30.84 -12.32
N PRO A 254 -20.40 -31.27 -13.59
CA PRO A 254 -21.16 -30.57 -14.65
C PRO A 254 -22.68 -30.56 -14.38
N ASP A 255 -23.22 -31.50 -13.60
CA ASP A 255 -24.64 -31.59 -13.24
C ASP A 255 -25.06 -30.70 -12.06
N PHE A 256 -24.09 -30.02 -11.43
CA PHE A 256 -24.38 -29.07 -10.36
C PHE A 256 -24.91 -27.76 -10.94
N LYS A 257 -26.20 -27.45 -10.65
CA LYS A 257 -26.86 -26.21 -11.06
C LYS A 257 -26.99 -25.23 -9.92
#